data_08c35a95a5abcd0532e856ce1c1d17eb
#
_entry.id   08c35a95a5abcd0532e856ce1c1d17eb
#
_cell.length_a   1.000
_cell.length_b   1.000
_cell.length_c   1.000
_cell.angle_alpha   90.00
_cell.angle_beta   90.00
_cell.angle_gamma   90.00
#
_symmetry.space_group_name_H-M   'P 1'
#
loop_
_entity.id
_entity.type
_entity.pdbx_description
1 polymer ?
#
loop_
_entity_poly.entity_id
_entity_poly.type
_entity_poly.pdbx_seq_one_letter_code
_entity_poly.pdbx_strand_id
1 'polypeptide(L)'
;MLSLDSKTCIKVSRNFLIGSFFLMMLMIVGLFGKVYGFIPLSDLPEGSLMIFYYLSCLLSGLSLIFSTGAHSKILKRTAAIIHFSSVYWFSLFIFTFLFHVLFLIVLYLFLAIVLLTASKQKWLAITFFGIPMIISIGFFIKLNYKLILYGGEWSWDTIVYIVILHLSGLSGLILSAQLDKGKAKWILLSINYLFATYYHIYIFLH
;
A
#
# COMPACT_ATOMS: atom_id res chain seq x y z
N MET A 1 20.68 -7.02 -4.70
CA MET A 1 20.80 -6.93 -3.23
C MET A 1 21.75 -5.79 -2.93
N LEU A 2 21.37 -4.86 -2.04
CA LEU A 2 22.27 -3.80 -1.60
C LEU A 2 23.49 -4.43 -0.95
N SER A 3 24.70 -4.08 -1.42
CA SER A 3 25.99 -4.54 -0.88
C SER A 3 26.35 -3.90 0.46
N LEU A 4 25.37 -3.27 1.12
CA LEU A 4 25.55 -2.55 2.37
C LEU A 4 25.60 -3.51 3.56
N ASP A 5 26.46 -3.20 4.52
CA ASP A 5 26.54 -3.91 5.79
C ASP A 5 25.18 -3.89 6.53
N SER A 6 24.86 -5.00 7.19
CA SER A 6 23.60 -5.18 7.91
C SER A 6 23.39 -4.12 9.01
N LYS A 7 24.44 -3.68 9.68
CA LYS A 7 24.36 -2.61 10.71
C LYS A 7 23.95 -1.28 10.09
N THR A 8 24.53 -0.94 8.93
CA THR A 8 24.18 0.26 8.16
C THR A 8 22.74 0.17 7.67
N CYS A 9 22.30 -0.97 7.15
CA CYS A 9 20.92 -1.19 6.74
C CYS A 9 19.92 -0.99 7.89
N ILE A 10 20.23 -1.47 9.10
CA ILE A 10 19.40 -1.28 10.28
C ILE A 10 19.31 0.20 10.64
N LYS A 11 20.45 0.92 10.71
CA LYS A 11 20.49 2.33 11.07
C LYS A 11 19.70 3.20 10.08
N VAL A 12 19.93 3.01 8.80
CA VAL A 12 19.27 3.77 7.72
C VAL A 12 17.77 3.48 7.71
N SER A 13 17.37 2.21 7.74
CA SER A 13 15.96 1.81 7.78
C SER A 13 15.24 2.43 8.99
N ARG A 14 15.85 2.39 10.18
CA ARG A 14 15.26 2.97 11.39
C ARG A 14 15.09 4.49 11.29
N ASN A 15 16.07 5.20 10.74
CA ASN A 15 15.99 6.66 10.58
C ASN A 15 14.86 7.05 9.61
N PHE A 16 14.75 6.36 8.48
CA PHE A 16 13.64 6.59 7.53
C PHE A 16 12.28 6.24 8.15
N LEU A 17 12.21 5.19 8.97
CA LEU A 17 10.99 4.82 9.68
C LEU A 17 10.52 5.92 10.63
N ILE A 18 11.43 6.44 11.44
CA ILE A 18 11.14 7.53 12.39
C ILE A 18 10.71 8.79 11.62
N GLY A 19 11.42 9.15 10.55
CA GLY A 19 11.05 10.29 9.70
C GLY A 19 9.66 10.14 9.07
N SER A 20 9.35 8.96 8.54
CA SER A 20 8.04 8.66 7.99
C SER A 20 6.91 8.78 9.03
N PHE A 21 7.12 8.20 10.22
CA PHE A 21 6.15 8.29 11.31
C PHE A 21 5.92 9.74 11.74
N PHE A 22 6.98 10.53 11.88
CA PHE A 22 6.89 11.94 12.24
C PHE A 22 6.09 12.76 11.21
N LEU A 23 6.37 12.57 9.91
CA LEU A 23 5.63 13.25 8.85
C LEU A 23 4.15 12.83 8.82
N MET A 24 3.86 11.56 9.05
CA MET A 24 2.49 11.06 9.14
C MET A 24 1.74 11.70 10.32
N MET A 25 2.38 11.82 11.48
CA MET A 25 1.81 12.49 12.65
C MET A 25 1.57 13.98 12.39
N LEU A 26 2.51 14.67 11.71
CA LEU A 26 2.30 16.08 11.31
C LEU A 26 1.09 16.23 10.37
N MET A 27 0.95 15.33 9.42
CA MET A 27 -0.22 15.33 8.52
C MET A 27 -1.52 15.13 9.31
N ILE A 28 -1.57 14.13 10.21
CA ILE A 28 -2.74 13.83 11.02
C ILE A 28 -3.10 15.03 11.90
N VAL A 29 -2.13 15.59 12.62
CA VAL A 29 -2.33 16.78 13.46
C VAL A 29 -2.82 17.98 12.63
N GLY A 30 -2.23 18.17 11.44
CA GLY A 30 -2.67 19.21 10.51
C GLY A 30 -4.12 19.04 10.05
N LEU A 31 -4.51 17.81 9.68
CA LEU A 31 -5.89 17.50 9.29
C LEU A 31 -6.88 17.72 10.44
N PHE A 32 -6.58 17.22 11.62
CA PHE A 32 -7.42 17.43 12.80
C PHE A 32 -7.46 18.91 13.20
N GLY A 33 -6.33 19.61 13.15
CA GLY A 33 -6.26 21.03 13.41
C GLY A 33 -7.14 21.84 12.47
N LYS A 34 -7.18 21.48 11.18
CA LYS A 34 -8.05 22.11 10.16
C LYS A 34 -9.53 21.79 10.44
N VAL A 35 -9.86 20.53 10.73
CA VAL A 35 -11.27 20.10 10.96
C VAL A 35 -11.87 20.71 12.22
N TYR A 36 -11.10 20.80 13.31
CA TYR A 36 -11.58 21.26 14.60
C TYR A 36 -11.24 22.73 14.91
N GLY A 37 -10.54 23.41 14.00
CA GLY A 37 -10.21 24.83 14.16
C GLY A 37 -9.20 25.15 15.28
N PHE A 38 -8.51 24.15 15.82
CA PHE A 38 -7.53 24.33 16.91
C PHE A 38 -6.22 25.00 16.46
N ILE A 39 -5.92 24.95 15.16
CA ILE A 39 -4.72 25.55 14.60
C ILE A 39 -5.19 26.49 13.48
N PRO A 40 -4.72 27.74 13.40
CA PRO A 40 -5.02 28.65 12.30
C PRO A 40 -4.25 28.22 11.03
N LEU A 41 -4.47 26.97 10.62
CA LEU A 41 -3.95 26.38 9.40
C LEU A 41 -4.88 26.64 8.20
N SER A 42 -5.89 27.50 8.39
CA SER A 42 -6.76 27.97 7.31
C SER A 42 -5.98 28.56 6.13
N ASP A 43 -4.80 29.11 6.40
CA ASP A 43 -3.96 29.79 5.41
C ASP A 43 -2.95 28.85 4.72
N LEU A 44 -2.83 27.59 5.18
CA LEU A 44 -1.99 26.63 4.47
C LEU A 44 -2.69 26.17 3.19
N PRO A 45 -1.98 26.25 2.04
CA PRO A 45 -2.50 25.70 0.79
C PRO A 45 -2.91 24.24 1.00
N GLU A 46 -4.05 23.83 0.44
CA GLU A 46 -4.56 22.46 0.60
C GLU A 46 -3.55 21.37 0.20
N GLY A 47 -2.67 21.70 -0.74
CA GLY A 47 -1.59 20.81 -1.17
C GLY A 47 -0.47 20.58 -0.16
N SER A 48 -0.29 21.46 0.85
CA SER A 48 0.87 21.32 1.77
C SER A 48 0.76 20.10 2.68
N LEU A 49 -0.42 19.71 3.13
CA LEU A 49 -0.63 18.51 3.93
C LEU A 49 -0.40 17.23 3.09
N MET A 50 -0.72 17.26 1.80
CA MET A 50 -0.46 16.16 0.89
C MET A 50 1.03 15.94 0.65
N ILE A 51 1.86 16.99 0.70
CA ILE A 51 3.32 16.86 0.62
C ILE A 51 3.85 15.99 1.78
N PHE A 52 3.41 16.23 3.01
CA PHE A 52 3.80 15.40 4.17
C PHE A 52 3.38 13.94 3.98
N TYR A 53 2.20 13.71 3.43
CA TYR A 53 1.74 12.37 3.09
C TYR A 53 2.65 11.65 2.10
N TYR A 54 2.95 12.29 0.95
CA TYR A 54 3.82 11.69 -0.08
C TYR A 54 5.24 11.46 0.43
N LEU A 55 5.80 12.41 1.19
CA LEU A 55 7.11 12.24 1.81
C LEU A 55 7.10 11.09 2.84
N SER A 56 6.04 10.95 3.61
CA SER A 56 5.89 9.84 4.54
C SER A 56 5.87 8.50 3.81
N CYS A 57 5.10 8.39 2.72
CA CYS A 57 5.06 7.18 1.88
C CYS A 57 6.43 6.85 1.28
N LEU A 58 7.16 7.86 0.80
CA LEU A 58 8.49 7.69 0.24
C LEU A 58 9.49 7.21 1.30
N LEU A 59 9.54 7.86 2.46
CA LEU A 59 10.45 7.47 3.54
C LEU A 59 10.13 6.08 4.09
N SER A 60 8.85 5.75 4.24
CA SER A 60 8.45 4.41 4.67
C SER A 60 8.84 3.34 3.65
N GLY A 61 8.71 3.63 2.35
CA GLY A 61 9.15 2.75 1.27
C GLY A 61 10.67 2.53 1.28
N LEU A 62 11.45 3.61 1.44
CA LEU A 62 12.90 3.51 1.61
C LEU A 62 13.26 2.69 2.86
N SER A 63 12.58 2.92 3.98
CA SER A 63 12.79 2.11 5.18
C SER A 63 12.55 0.62 4.90
N LEU A 64 11.48 0.29 4.19
CA LEU A 64 11.17 -1.09 3.82
C LEU A 64 12.26 -1.71 2.95
N ILE A 65 12.76 -0.98 1.94
CA ILE A 65 13.85 -1.44 1.07
C ILE A 65 15.12 -1.72 1.89
N PHE A 66 15.56 -0.78 2.72
CA PHE A 66 16.76 -0.98 3.55
C PHE A 66 16.56 -2.07 4.60
N SER A 67 15.34 -2.28 5.12
CA SER A 67 15.04 -3.35 6.05
C SER A 67 15.30 -4.74 5.46
N THR A 68 15.26 -4.91 4.14
CA THR A 68 15.54 -6.20 3.48
C THR A 68 16.99 -6.67 3.71
N GLY A 69 17.96 -5.73 3.81
CA GLY A 69 19.35 -5.99 4.13
C GLY A 69 19.62 -6.25 5.62
N ALA A 70 18.66 -5.95 6.50
CA ALA A 70 18.79 -6.15 7.93
C ALA A 70 18.49 -7.59 8.35
N HIS A 71 19.17 -8.12 9.37
CA HIS A 71 18.85 -9.44 9.95
C HIS A 71 17.65 -9.41 10.90
N SER A 72 17.21 -8.23 11.34
CA SER A 72 16.11 -8.06 12.29
C SER A 72 14.73 -8.33 11.66
N LYS A 73 14.07 -9.41 12.08
CA LYS A 73 12.69 -9.72 11.66
C LYS A 73 11.68 -8.67 12.14
N ILE A 74 11.91 -8.11 13.34
CA ILE A 74 11.03 -7.09 13.93
C ILE A 74 11.08 -5.82 13.06
N LEU A 75 12.28 -5.34 12.71
CA LEU A 75 12.44 -4.15 11.88
C LEU A 75 11.75 -4.30 10.52
N LYS A 76 11.89 -5.48 9.88
CA LYS A 76 11.22 -5.78 8.59
C LYS A 76 9.70 -5.71 8.72
N ARG A 77 9.13 -6.33 9.76
CA ARG A 77 7.68 -6.30 10.01
C ARG A 77 7.19 -4.89 10.30
N THR A 78 7.89 -4.16 11.18
CA THR A 78 7.51 -2.79 11.53
C THR A 78 7.60 -1.85 10.31
N ALA A 79 8.67 -1.94 9.51
CA ALA A 79 8.80 -1.18 8.27
C ALA A 79 7.68 -1.49 7.27
N ALA A 80 7.31 -2.76 7.13
CA ALA A 80 6.20 -3.16 6.27
C ALA A 80 4.85 -2.61 6.78
N ILE A 81 4.56 -2.76 8.07
CA ILE A 81 3.31 -2.26 8.67
C ILE A 81 3.20 -0.74 8.49
N ILE A 82 4.27 0.02 8.81
CA ILE A 82 4.23 1.48 8.68
C ILE A 82 4.12 1.91 7.21
N HIS A 83 4.84 1.25 6.29
CA HIS A 83 4.71 1.54 4.87
C HIS A 83 3.28 1.30 4.36
N PHE A 84 2.71 0.13 4.66
CA PHE A 84 1.34 -0.17 4.29
C PHE A 84 0.35 0.80 4.94
N SER A 85 0.50 1.11 6.23
CA SER A 85 -0.34 2.08 6.90
C SER A 85 -0.25 3.47 6.25
N SER A 86 0.95 3.91 5.87
CA SER A 86 1.15 5.20 5.20
C SER A 86 0.50 5.24 3.82
N VAL A 87 0.74 4.20 2.99
CA VAL A 87 0.17 4.13 1.63
C VAL A 87 -1.35 4.00 1.66
N TYR A 88 -1.88 3.27 2.65
CA TYR A 88 -3.30 2.92 2.72
C TYR A 88 -4.12 3.81 3.66
N TRP A 89 -3.51 4.84 4.26
CA TRP A 89 -4.21 5.77 5.15
C TRP A 89 -5.47 6.36 4.49
N PHE A 90 -5.35 6.82 3.25
CA PHE A 90 -6.47 7.36 2.50
C PHE A 90 -7.55 6.32 2.20
N SER A 91 -7.14 5.10 1.97
CA SER A 91 -8.07 3.97 1.76
C SER A 91 -8.84 3.63 3.02
N LEU A 92 -8.23 3.72 4.20
CA LEU A 92 -8.95 3.52 5.46
C LEU A 92 -10.09 4.52 5.62
N PHE A 93 -9.94 5.74 5.14
CA PHE A 93 -11.01 6.74 5.17
C PHE A 93 -12.18 6.34 4.25
N ILE A 94 -11.91 5.81 3.08
CA ILE A 94 -12.93 5.29 2.16
C ILE A 94 -13.58 4.02 2.74
N PHE A 95 -12.82 3.21 3.48
CA PHE A 95 -13.28 1.93 4.03
C PHE A 95 -14.27 2.02 5.17
N THR A 96 -14.38 3.13 5.87
CA THR A 96 -15.45 3.32 6.86
C THR A 96 -16.83 3.13 6.23
N PHE A 97 -16.97 3.38 4.94
CA PHE A 97 -18.21 3.15 4.19
C PHE A 97 -18.35 1.74 3.60
N LEU A 98 -17.24 0.99 3.52
CA LEU A 98 -17.18 -0.34 2.91
C LEU A 98 -16.76 -1.44 3.90
N PHE A 99 -17.14 -1.28 5.16
CA PHE A 99 -16.73 -2.19 6.25
C PHE A 99 -16.97 -3.67 5.94
N HIS A 100 -18.07 -4.00 5.28
CA HIS A 100 -18.39 -5.38 4.90
C HIS A 100 -17.41 -5.95 3.87
N VAL A 101 -17.00 -5.14 2.91
CA VAL A 101 -16.00 -5.54 1.89
C VAL A 101 -14.64 -5.73 2.54
N LEU A 102 -14.26 -4.84 3.46
CA LEU A 102 -13.02 -4.98 4.22
C LEU A 102 -13.00 -6.28 5.04
N PHE A 103 -14.11 -6.60 5.72
CA PHE A 103 -14.23 -7.83 6.49
C PHE A 103 -14.04 -9.07 5.61
N LEU A 104 -14.69 -9.12 4.45
CA LEU A 104 -14.54 -10.24 3.51
C LEU A 104 -13.09 -10.37 3.00
N ILE A 105 -12.40 -9.27 2.76
CA ILE A 105 -10.99 -9.28 2.34
C ILE A 105 -10.09 -9.79 3.45
N VAL A 106 -10.28 -9.31 4.68
CA VAL A 106 -9.53 -9.79 5.84
C VAL A 106 -9.74 -11.29 6.04
N LEU A 107 -10.99 -11.75 5.95
CA LEU A 107 -11.32 -13.17 6.03
C LEU A 107 -10.66 -13.98 4.92
N TYR A 108 -10.72 -13.49 3.67
CA TYR A 108 -10.06 -14.12 2.54
C TYR A 108 -8.55 -14.23 2.75
N LEU A 109 -7.89 -13.15 3.18
CA LEU A 109 -6.45 -13.13 3.44
C LEU A 109 -6.07 -14.07 4.59
N PHE A 110 -6.86 -14.07 5.65
CA PHE A 110 -6.64 -14.98 6.77
C PHE A 110 -6.72 -16.44 6.32
N LEU A 111 -7.78 -16.82 5.61
CA LEU A 111 -7.94 -18.17 5.07
C LEU A 111 -6.84 -18.54 4.10
N ALA A 112 -6.46 -17.63 3.19
CA ALA A 112 -5.39 -17.85 2.24
C ALA A 112 -4.04 -18.10 2.94
N ILE A 113 -3.70 -17.28 3.94
CA ILE A 113 -2.45 -17.44 4.71
C ILE A 113 -2.45 -18.76 5.47
N VAL A 114 -3.55 -19.09 6.17
CA VAL A 114 -3.67 -20.35 6.91
C VAL A 114 -3.53 -21.55 5.98
N LEU A 115 -4.21 -21.56 4.85
CA LEU A 115 -4.14 -22.66 3.88
C LEU A 115 -2.78 -22.78 3.21
N LEU A 116 -2.15 -21.65 2.88
CA LEU A 116 -0.81 -21.65 2.27
C LEU A 116 0.28 -22.11 3.25
N THR A 117 0.12 -21.83 4.55
CA THR A 117 1.06 -22.29 5.58
C THR A 117 0.84 -23.75 5.98
N ALA A 118 -0.43 -24.21 5.97
CA ALA A 118 -0.80 -25.56 6.36
C ALA A 118 -0.65 -26.59 5.22
N SER A 119 -0.78 -26.16 3.96
CA SER A 119 -0.80 -27.04 2.81
C SER A 119 0.42 -26.82 1.91
N LYS A 120 1.13 -27.92 1.61
CA LYS A 120 2.21 -27.95 0.59
C LYS A 120 1.68 -28.06 -0.85
N GLN A 121 0.38 -27.92 -1.06
CA GLN A 121 -0.24 -28.11 -2.38
C GLN A 121 -0.04 -26.87 -3.26
N LYS A 122 0.79 -27.02 -4.29
CA LYS A 122 1.14 -25.95 -5.23
C LYS A 122 -0.08 -25.33 -5.94
N TRP A 123 -1.10 -26.12 -6.25
CA TRP A 123 -2.27 -25.62 -6.95
C TRP A 123 -3.12 -24.66 -6.09
N LEU A 124 -3.22 -24.89 -4.78
CA LEU A 124 -3.88 -23.96 -3.87
C LEU A 124 -3.18 -22.61 -3.84
N ALA A 125 -1.84 -22.63 -3.78
CA ALA A 125 -1.05 -21.41 -3.85
C ALA A 125 -1.34 -20.63 -5.15
N ILE A 126 -1.32 -21.32 -6.30
CA ILE A 126 -1.62 -20.70 -7.61
C ILE A 126 -3.02 -20.09 -7.62
N THR A 127 -4.02 -20.78 -7.09
CA THR A 127 -5.40 -20.25 -7.03
C THR A 127 -5.48 -19.00 -6.15
N PHE A 128 -4.93 -19.03 -4.94
CA PHE A 128 -4.95 -17.87 -4.04
C PHE A 128 -4.16 -16.69 -4.56
N PHE A 129 -3.08 -16.90 -5.32
CA PHE A 129 -2.35 -15.83 -6.00
C PHE A 129 -3.07 -15.35 -7.27
N GLY A 130 -3.67 -16.28 -7.99
CA GLY A 130 -4.31 -15.99 -9.27
C GLY A 130 -5.53 -15.09 -9.14
N ILE A 131 -6.36 -15.29 -8.11
CA ILE A 131 -7.61 -14.53 -7.93
C ILE A 131 -7.35 -13.02 -7.80
N PRO A 132 -6.54 -12.52 -6.84
CA PRO A 132 -6.27 -11.08 -6.75
C PRO A 132 -5.62 -10.53 -8.01
N MET A 133 -4.74 -11.29 -8.65
CA MET A 133 -4.03 -10.88 -9.84
C MET A 133 -4.97 -10.68 -11.03
N ILE A 134 -5.90 -11.62 -11.27
CA ILE A 134 -6.90 -11.53 -12.33
C ILE A 134 -7.81 -10.32 -12.10
N ILE A 135 -8.27 -10.14 -10.87
CA ILE A 135 -9.09 -8.99 -10.48
C ILE A 135 -8.32 -7.69 -10.74
N SER A 136 -7.07 -7.60 -10.28
CA SER A 136 -6.23 -6.40 -10.45
C SER A 136 -6.02 -6.08 -11.94
N ILE A 137 -5.69 -7.05 -12.77
CA ILE A 137 -5.50 -6.86 -14.21
C ILE A 137 -6.80 -6.38 -14.86
N GLY A 138 -7.92 -7.02 -14.54
CA GLY A 138 -9.21 -6.66 -15.12
C GLY A 138 -9.61 -5.21 -14.80
N PHE A 139 -9.50 -4.81 -13.54
CA PHE A 139 -9.84 -3.43 -13.13
C PHE A 139 -8.80 -2.41 -13.58
N PHE A 140 -7.53 -2.77 -13.66
CA PHE A 140 -6.49 -1.93 -14.23
C PHE A 140 -6.76 -1.61 -15.70
N ILE A 141 -7.08 -2.63 -16.50
CA ILE A 141 -7.43 -2.43 -17.92
C ILE A 141 -8.69 -1.56 -18.05
N LYS A 142 -9.74 -1.86 -17.25
CA LYS A 142 -10.99 -1.12 -17.29
C LYS A 142 -10.84 0.33 -16.90
N LEU A 143 -10.03 0.62 -15.86
CA LEU A 143 -9.76 1.96 -15.40
C LEU A 143 -8.99 2.76 -16.47
N ASN A 144 -7.93 2.18 -17.04
CA ASN A 144 -7.15 2.85 -18.09
C ASN A 144 -7.95 3.05 -19.39
N TYR A 145 -8.79 2.08 -19.75
CA TYR A 145 -9.70 2.23 -20.88
C TYR A 145 -10.64 3.43 -20.69
N LYS A 146 -11.21 3.56 -19.50
CA LYS A 146 -12.06 4.70 -19.15
C LYS A 146 -11.27 6.02 -19.16
N LEU A 147 -10.07 6.04 -18.66
CA LEU A 147 -9.17 7.18 -18.66
C LEU A 147 -8.88 7.69 -20.08
N ILE A 148 -8.58 6.79 -20.99
CA ILE A 148 -8.25 7.11 -22.40
C ILE A 148 -9.47 7.64 -23.16
N LEU A 149 -10.65 7.04 -22.96
CA LEU A 149 -11.84 7.39 -23.73
C LEU A 149 -12.59 8.61 -23.19
N TYR A 150 -12.60 8.78 -21.87
CA TYR A 150 -13.45 9.79 -21.21
C TYR A 150 -12.63 10.85 -20.42
N GLY A 151 -11.31 10.87 -20.57
CA GLY A 151 -10.47 11.89 -19.98
C GLY A 151 -10.42 11.90 -18.46
N GLY A 152 -10.78 10.78 -17.80
CA GLY A 152 -10.59 10.62 -16.36
C GLY A 152 -11.63 11.32 -15.47
N GLU A 153 -12.81 11.55 -15.96
CA GLU A 153 -13.90 12.10 -15.16
C GLU A 153 -14.15 11.30 -13.88
N TRP A 154 -14.22 12.00 -12.75
CA TRP A 154 -14.56 11.40 -11.48
C TRP A 154 -16.03 10.98 -11.46
N SER A 155 -16.27 9.68 -11.40
CA SER A 155 -17.59 9.09 -11.25
C SER A 155 -17.56 8.03 -10.17
N TRP A 156 -18.71 7.64 -9.66
CA TRP A 156 -18.83 6.54 -8.70
C TRP A 156 -18.20 5.25 -9.22
N ASP A 157 -18.35 4.94 -10.51
CA ASP A 157 -17.72 3.77 -11.12
C ASP A 157 -16.20 3.86 -11.08
N THR A 158 -15.62 5.03 -11.34
CA THR A 158 -14.18 5.27 -11.28
C THR A 158 -13.65 5.02 -9.87
N ILE A 159 -14.35 5.54 -8.86
CA ILE A 159 -14.01 5.32 -7.45
C ILE A 159 -14.04 3.83 -7.11
N VAL A 160 -15.09 3.13 -7.52
CA VAL A 160 -15.23 1.68 -7.29
C VAL A 160 -14.09 0.90 -7.97
N TYR A 161 -13.73 1.23 -9.19
CA TYR A 161 -12.64 0.56 -9.90
C TYR A 161 -11.29 0.79 -9.21
N ILE A 162 -11.01 2.01 -8.77
CA ILE A 162 -9.81 2.35 -8.01
C ILE A 162 -9.76 1.55 -6.71
N VAL A 163 -10.86 1.53 -5.96
CA VAL A 163 -10.94 0.82 -4.68
C VAL A 163 -10.71 -0.69 -4.88
N ILE A 164 -11.36 -1.30 -5.86
CA ILE A 164 -11.18 -2.74 -6.11
C ILE A 164 -9.76 -3.05 -6.57
N LEU A 165 -9.19 -2.23 -7.47
CA LEU A 165 -7.81 -2.40 -7.92
C LEU A 165 -6.83 -2.31 -6.76
N HIS A 166 -7.01 -1.31 -5.91
CA HIS A 166 -6.20 -1.09 -4.72
C HIS A 166 -6.26 -2.29 -3.75
N LEU A 167 -7.46 -2.77 -3.43
CA LEU A 167 -7.66 -3.88 -2.51
C LEU A 167 -7.11 -5.20 -3.03
N SER A 168 -7.35 -5.47 -4.31
CA SER A 168 -6.84 -6.70 -4.93
C SER A 168 -5.31 -6.64 -5.04
N GLY A 169 -4.73 -5.48 -5.36
CA GLY A 169 -3.29 -5.26 -5.34
C GLY A 169 -2.69 -5.46 -3.94
N LEU A 170 -3.34 -4.93 -2.90
CA LEU A 170 -2.93 -5.13 -1.50
C LEU A 170 -2.97 -6.61 -1.12
N SER A 171 -4.06 -7.30 -1.46
CA SER A 171 -4.19 -8.73 -1.20
C SER A 171 -3.06 -9.53 -1.87
N GLY A 172 -2.76 -9.19 -3.14
CA GLY A 172 -1.66 -9.76 -3.88
C GLY A 172 -0.29 -9.48 -3.25
N LEU A 173 -0.06 -8.28 -2.70
CA LEU A 173 1.17 -7.93 -1.98
C LEU A 173 1.36 -8.79 -0.74
N ILE A 174 0.33 -8.91 0.11
CA ILE A 174 0.39 -9.69 1.34
C ILE A 174 0.70 -11.15 1.03
N LEU A 175 0.02 -11.73 0.03
CA LEU A 175 0.26 -13.10 -0.40
C LEU A 175 1.67 -13.27 -1.01
N SER A 176 2.10 -12.34 -1.88
CA SER A 176 3.44 -12.39 -2.50
C SER A 176 4.56 -12.29 -1.46
N ALA A 177 4.34 -11.59 -0.34
CA ALA A 177 5.30 -11.51 0.74
C ALA A 177 5.55 -12.86 1.43
N GLN A 178 4.59 -13.79 1.38
CA GLN A 178 4.71 -15.14 1.95
C GLN A 178 5.52 -16.10 1.08
N LEU A 179 5.77 -15.77 -0.20
CA LEU A 179 6.56 -16.62 -1.08
C LEU A 179 8.01 -16.74 -0.62
N ASP A 180 8.62 -17.88 -0.92
CA ASP A 180 10.04 -18.09 -0.74
C ASP A 180 10.88 -17.13 -1.60
N LYS A 181 12.14 -16.94 -1.22
CA LYS A 181 13.06 -16.07 -1.94
C LYS A 181 13.23 -16.53 -3.40
N GLY A 182 12.99 -15.63 -4.34
CA GLY A 182 13.15 -15.95 -5.76
C GLY A 182 12.77 -14.76 -6.65
N LYS A 183 13.10 -14.84 -7.95
CA LYS A 183 12.75 -13.81 -8.93
C LYS A 183 11.23 -13.59 -9.00
N ALA A 184 10.45 -14.66 -8.96
CA ALA A 184 8.99 -14.61 -9.01
C ALA A 184 8.40 -13.79 -7.86
N LYS A 185 8.92 -13.92 -6.64
CA LYS A 185 8.49 -13.10 -5.50
C LYS A 185 8.64 -11.61 -5.78
N TRP A 186 9.80 -11.19 -6.26
CA TRP A 186 10.08 -9.77 -6.52
C TRP A 186 9.23 -9.22 -7.66
N ILE A 187 9.02 -9.99 -8.71
CA ILE A 187 8.15 -9.61 -9.84
C ILE A 187 6.71 -9.43 -9.34
N LEU A 188 6.18 -10.41 -8.60
CA LEU A 188 4.83 -10.34 -8.06
C LEU A 188 4.64 -9.20 -7.07
N LEU A 189 5.62 -8.97 -6.18
CA LEU A 189 5.61 -7.83 -5.27
C LEU A 189 5.56 -6.50 -6.04
N SER A 190 6.40 -6.35 -7.07
CA SER A 190 6.44 -5.11 -7.86
C SER A 190 5.13 -4.85 -8.60
N ILE A 191 4.57 -5.86 -9.25
CA ILE A 191 3.32 -5.73 -9.99
C ILE A 191 2.15 -5.44 -9.04
N ASN A 192 2.04 -6.17 -7.94
CA ASN A 192 0.97 -5.93 -6.97
C ASN A 192 1.13 -4.59 -6.25
N TYR A 193 2.37 -4.13 -6.04
CA TYR A 193 2.64 -2.79 -5.52
C TYR A 193 2.15 -1.71 -6.49
N LEU A 194 2.41 -1.87 -7.79
CA LEU A 194 1.90 -0.97 -8.81
C LEU A 194 0.36 -0.91 -8.76
N PHE A 195 -0.33 -2.05 -8.73
CA PHE A 195 -1.78 -2.08 -8.65
C PHE A 195 -2.30 -1.44 -7.36
N ALA A 196 -1.67 -1.74 -6.24
CA ALA A 196 -2.06 -1.19 -4.94
C ALA A 196 -1.86 0.32 -4.83
N THR A 197 -0.91 0.90 -5.56
CA THR A 197 -0.60 2.34 -5.50
C THR A 197 -1.09 3.11 -6.73
N TYR A 198 -1.74 2.45 -7.68
CA TYR A 198 -2.13 3.04 -8.96
C TYR A 198 -3.05 4.26 -8.81
N TYR A 199 -3.85 4.33 -7.77
CA TYR A 199 -4.71 5.47 -7.51
C TYR A 199 -3.95 6.78 -7.31
N HIS A 200 -2.72 6.74 -6.78
CA HIS A 200 -1.85 7.93 -6.69
C HIS A 200 -1.50 8.46 -8.08
N ILE A 201 -1.19 7.55 -9.01
CA ILE A 201 -0.92 7.91 -10.40
C ILE A 201 -2.17 8.54 -11.02
N TYR A 202 -3.32 7.93 -10.78
CA TYR A 202 -4.59 8.43 -11.28
C TYR A 202 -4.91 9.84 -10.75
N ILE A 203 -4.76 10.08 -9.44
CA ILE A 203 -4.98 11.40 -8.82
C ILE A 203 -3.97 12.43 -9.35
N PHE A 204 -2.72 12.03 -9.59
CA PHE A 204 -1.68 12.95 -10.07
C PHE A 204 -1.89 13.37 -11.53
N LEU A 205 -2.53 12.54 -12.34
CA LEU A 205 -2.80 12.82 -13.75
C LEU A 205 -4.08 13.67 -13.96
N HIS A 206 -4.89 13.85 -12.92
CA HIS A 206 -6.18 14.58 -12.94
C HIS A 206 -6.33 15.54 -11.78
#